data_e92389dd8f59e4682dfe808a737bd13c
#
_entry.id   e92389dd8f59e4682dfe808a737bd13c
#
_cell.length_a   1.000
_cell.length_b   1.000
_cell.length_c   1.000
_cell.angle_alpha   90.00
_cell.angle_beta   90.00
_cell.angle_gamma   90.00
#
_symmetry.space_group_name_H-M   'P 1'
#
loop_
_entity.id
_entity.type
_entity.pdbx_description
1 polymer ?
#
loop_
_entity_poly.entity_id
_entity_poly.type
_entity_poly.pdbx_seq_one_letter_code
_entity_poly.pdbx_strand_id
1 'polypeptide(L)'
;MRRLLNALTTRGRSFVAAGGAAAGCGLLIPEPDLLRIGALLMVLPLLSALGAGRARYRLSCTRRITPARLPAGQSAELTIRLANVSRLRTGLLLAEDAVPYALGSRPRFVLDGIGSGGAKEFRYQVGSDTRGKYTIGPLQVRVADSFGLVSITRAFTTTSTLTVTPRIISLARPPLAGNWLGDSEHGRRSISASGEDDVAPRVYQTGDGLRRVHWRSTARYGELMVRREEQHWRNTASLFLDTRRAAYAGPLFELAVIAAASIGVHMAGEGYDARMVTDAGEVPRQGTFRDTLLDTLAVIRPARDSGLGAGIEALTTAGGQIVAVLGLLNAGQARQLAAARRGTAPGLALLLVPGERDLAGQSAACAQILTGAGWRVARVPDAARLAPAWQELHQAGATGAPALAER
;
A
#
# COMPACT_ATOMS: atom_id res chain seq x y z
N MET A 1 -15.66 18.03 41.46
CA MET A 1 -17.03 18.45 41.12
C MET A 1 -17.27 18.52 39.60
N ARG A 2 -16.54 19.29 38.80
CA ARG A 2 -16.72 19.40 37.33
C ARG A 2 -16.70 18.05 36.57
N ARG A 3 -15.87 17.08 36.95
CA ARG A 3 -15.82 15.76 36.31
C ARG A 3 -17.06 14.88 36.56
N LEU A 4 -17.71 15.02 37.70
CA LEU A 4 -18.94 14.29 38.03
C LEU A 4 -20.13 14.86 37.24
N LEU A 5 -20.23 16.19 37.13
CA LEU A 5 -21.27 16.86 36.34
C LEU A 5 -21.18 16.52 34.84
N ASN A 6 -19.98 16.35 34.33
CA ASN A 6 -19.76 15.95 32.92
C ASN A 6 -20.07 14.48 32.64
N ALA A 7 -20.16 13.64 33.68
CA ALA A 7 -20.52 12.24 33.55
C ALA A 7 -22.05 12.03 33.53
N LEU A 8 -22.84 13.01 34.00
CA LEU A 8 -24.31 12.94 34.01
C LEU A 8 -24.85 12.99 32.58
N THR A 9 -25.72 12.04 32.24
CA THR A 9 -26.51 12.08 31.01
C THR A 9 -27.56 13.18 31.08
N THR A 10 -28.26 13.45 29.98
CA THR A 10 -29.43 14.38 30.00
C THR A 10 -30.47 13.96 31.04
N ARG A 11 -30.74 12.64 31.12
CA ARG A 11 -31.66 12.09 32.15
C ARG A 11 -31.14 12.35 33.55
N GLY A 12 -29.86 12.11 33.82
CA GLY A 12 -29.29 12.38 35.14
C GLY A 12 -29.37 13.86 35.55
N ARG A 13 -29.16 14.77 34.59
CA ARG A 13 -29.33 16.22 34.81
C ARG A 13 -30.78 16.60 35.11
N SER A 14 -31.75 16.01 34.35
CA SER A 14 -33.18 16.23 34.60
C SER A 14 -33.59 15.73 35.98
N PHE A 15 -33.08 14.58 36.45
CA PHE A 15 -33.32 14.06 37.78
C PHE A 15 -32.79 15.01 38.85
N VAL A 16 -31.59 15.55 38.71
CA VAL A 16 -31.03 16.52 39.67
C VAL A 16 -31.82 17.81 39.64
N ALA A 17 -32.25 18.32 38.50
CA ALA A 17 -33.04 19.53 38.39
C ALA A 17 -34.42 19.35 38.98
N ALA A 18 -35.12 18.24 38.67
CA ALA A 18 -36.43 17.92 39.24
C ALA A 18 -36.36 17.72 40.76
N GLY A 19 -35.28 17.04 41.24
CA GLY A 19 -35.04 16.85 42.67
C GLY A 19 -34.80 18.17 43.40
N GLY A 20 -34.03 19.09 42.81
CA GLY A 20 -33.82 20.43 43.33
C GLY A 20 -35.12 21.26 43.40
N ALA A 21 -35.95 21.19 42.36
CA ALA A 21 -37.25 21.86 42.34
C ALA A 21 -38.21 21.28 43.39
N ALA A 22 -38.30 19.95 43.47
CA ALA A 22 -39.15 19.29 44.49
C ALA A 22 -38.70 19.63 45.94
N ALA A 23 -37.39 19.64 46.20
CA ALA A 23 -36.84 20.02 47.48
C ALA A 23 -37.11 21.49 47.78
N GLY A 24 -36.95 22.39 46.80
CA GLY A 24 -37.29 23.81 46.94
C GLY A 24 -38.78 24.04 47.25
N CYS A 25 -39.69 23.37 46.53
CA CYS A 25 -41.10 23.41 46.79
C CYS A 25 -41.47 22.85 48.21
N GLY A 26 -40.82 21.73 48.59
CA GLY A 26 -41.03 21.12 49.89
C GLY A 26 -40.59 21.98 51.13
N LEU A 27 -39.63 22.92 50.85
CA LEU A 27 -39.21 23.91 51.81
C LEU A 27 -40.20 25.10 51.96
N LEU A 28 -40.82 25.46 50.80
CA LEU A 28 -41.81 26.55 50.76
C LEU A 28 -43.18 26.11 51.26
N ILE A 29 -43.60 24.92 50.93
CA ILE A 29 -44.83 24.29 51.36
C ILE A 29 -44.36 23.17 52.29
N PRO A 30 -44.63 23.26 53.65
CA PRO A 30 -44.04 22.31 54.60
C PRO A 30 -44.63 20.90 54.48
N GLU A 31 -44.32 20.27 53.29
CA GLU A 31 -44.71 18.92 52.89
C GLU A 31 -43.53 17.99 52.98
N PRO A 32 -43.41 17.11 53.97
CA PRO A 32 -42.23 16.22 54.11
C PRO A 32 -42.05 15.21 52.97
N ASP A 33 -43.12 14.87 52.28
CA ASP A 33 -43.06 13.92 51.21
C ASP A 33 -42.42 14.52 49.98
N LEU A 34 -42.57 15.82 49.67
CA LEU A 34 -41.85 16.51 48.61
C LEU A 34 -40.34 16.57 48.88
N LEU A 35 -39.94 16.76 50.14
CA LEU A 35 -38.53 16.73 50.53
C LEU A 35 -37.90 15.32 50.31
N ARG A 36 -38.64 14.26 50.67
CA ARG A 36 -38.21 12.87 50.50
C ARG A 36 -38.04 12.54 49.04
N ILE A 37 -39.01 12.93 48.20
CA ILE A 37 -38.93 12.72 46.73
C ILE A 37 -37.77 13.53 46.16
N GLY A 38 -37.61 14.80 46.53
CA GLY A 38 -36.52 15.65 46.10
C GLY A 38 -35.14 15.06 46.45
N ALA A 39 -35.00 14.59 47.69
CA ALA A 39 -33.78 13.93 48.16
C ALA A 39 -33.50 12.65 47.37
N LEU A 40 -34.49 11.78 47.13
CA LEU A 40 -34.35 10.56 46.35
C LEU A 40 -33.88 10.84 44.91
N LEU A 41 -34.51 11.82 44.25
CA LEU A 41 -34.17 12.22 42.89
C LEU A 41 -32.74 12.79 42.77
N MET A 42 -32.19 13.44 43.78
CA MET A 42 -30.81 13.93 43.82
C MET A 42 -29.80 12.86 44.22
N VAL A 43 -30.15 12.01 45.20
CA VAL A 43 -29.26 10.98 45.72
C VAL A 43 -29.03 9.89 44.69
N LEU A 44 -30.04 9.50 43.90
CA LEU A 44 -29.92 8.44 42.92
C LEU A 44 -28.84 8.69 41.85
N PRO A 45 -28.81 9.85 41.13
CA PRO A 45 -27.71 10.16 40.20
C PRO A 45 -26.34 10.27 40.89
N LEU A 46 -26.30 10.73 42.14
CA LEU A 46 -25.06 10.82 42.91
C LEU A 46 -24.49 9.43 43.22
N LEU A 47 -25.33 8.52 43.69
CA LEU A 47 -24.96 7.13 43.96
C LEU A 47 -24.52 6.43 42.68
N SER A 48 -25.25 6.63 41.55
CA SER A 48 -24.85 6.12 40.22
C SER A 48 -23.49 6.67 39.80
N ALA A 49 -23.23 7.96 40.00
CA ALA A 49 -21.95 8.58 39.66
C ALA A 49 -20.79 8.06 40.54
N LEU A 50 -21.05 7.87 41.85
CA LEU A 50 -20.09 7.28 42.77
C LEU A 50 -19.79 5.81 42.41
N GLY A 51 -20.84 5.03 42.12
CA GLY A 51 -20.71 3.64 41.67
C GLY A 51 -19.92 3.52 40.38
N ALA A 52 -20.27 4.30 39.38
CA ALA A 52 -19.58 4.34 38.09
C ALA A 52 -18.12 4.83 38.22
N GLY A 53 -17.86 5.80 39.09
CA GLY A 53 -16.52 6.32 39.39
C GLY A 53 -15.61 5.30 40.10
N ARG A 54 -16.20 4.54 41.07
CA ARG A 54 -15.51 3.46 41.79
C ARG A 54 -15.34 2.19 40.92
N ALA A 55 -16.27 1.93 40.04
CA ALA A 55 -16.16 0.84 39.09
C ALA A 55 -15.05 1.15 38.06
N ARG A 56 -13.79 0.92 38.47
CA ARG A 56 -12.64 1.03 37.58
C ARG A 56 -12.71 -0.11 36.56
N TYR A 57 -13.62 -0.01 35.58
CA TYR A 57 -13.68 -0.96 34.46
C TYR A 57 -12.36 -0.89 33.72
N ARG A 58 -11.57 -1.97 33.84
CA ARG A 58 -10.36 -2.13 33.06
C ARG A 58 -10.76 -2.91 31.81
N LEU A 59 -10.96 -2.19 30.71
CA LEU A 59 -11.20 -2.78 29.41
C LEU A 59 -9.88 -2.80 28.64
N SER A 60 -9.57 -3.90 28.01
CA SER A 60 -8.50 -4.01 27.00
C SER A 60 -9.14 -4.13 25.62
N CYS A 61 -8.51 -3.50 24.64
CA CYS A 61 -8.94 -3.53 23.23
C CYS A 61 -7.81 -4.08 22.38
N THR A 62 -8.11 -5.13 21.62
CA THR A 62 -7.24 -5.61 20.56
C THR A 62 -7.94 -5.44 19.23
N ARG A 63 -7.19 -4.99 18.21
CA ARG A 63 -7.69 -4.76 16.86
C ARG A 63 -6.86 -5.55 15.87
N ARG A 64 -7.51 -6.19 14.92
CA ARG A 64 -6.88 -6.91 13.80
C ARG A 64 -7.56 -6.49 12.50
N ILE A 65 -6.76 -6.21 11.49
CA ILE A 65 -7.22 -5.92 10.12
C ILE A 65 -6.74 -7.05 9.22
N THR A 66 -7.64 -7.62 8.45
CA THR A 66 -7.32 -8.73 7.54
C THR A 66 -8.02 -8.53 6.19
N PRO A 67 -7.26 -8.36 5.10
CA PRO A 67 -5.82 -8.15 5.03
C PRO A 67 -5.42 -6.72 5.47
N ALA A 68 -4.19 -6.51 5.93
CA ALA A 68 -3.67 -5.19 6.30
C ALA A 68 -3.32 -4.32 5.07
N ARG A 69 -3.20 -4.95 3.90
CA ARG A 69 -2.99 -4.32 2.59
C ARG A 69 -4.01 -4.86 1.61
N LEU A 70 -4.64 -3.98 0.84
CA LEU A 70 -5.62 -4.36 -0.17
C LEU A 70 -5.60 -3.39 -1.35
N PRO A 71 -5.91 -3.83 -2.56
CA PRO A 71 -6.10 -2.96 -3.71
C PRO A 71 -7.30 -2.04 -3.54
N ALA A 72 -7.25 -0.84 -4.12
CA ALA A 72 -8.38 0.08 -4.17
C ALA A 72 -9.62 -0.60 -4.78
N GLY A 73 -10.79 -0.34 -4.19
CA GLY A 73 -12.06 -0.97 -4.56
C GLY A 73 -12.35 -2.31 -3.87
N GLN A 74 -11.43 -2.82 -3.03
CA GLN A 74 -11.67 -4.00 -2.21
C GLN A 74 -11.93 -3.62 -0.75
N SER A 75 -12.41 -4.59 0.05
CA SER A 75 -12.67 -4.41 1.46
C SER A 75 -11.83 -5.35 2.32
N ALA A 76 -11.44 -4.86 3.51
CA ALA A 76 -10.82 -5.64 4.57
C ALA A 76 -11.78 -5.82 5.75
N GLU A 77 -11.71 -6.95 6.42
CA GLU A 77 -12.42 -7.18 7.66
C GLU A 77 -11.60 -6.65 8.83
N LEU A 78 -12.23 -5.79 9.62
CA LEU A 78 -11.67 -5.29 10.86
C LEU A 78 -12.36 -5.98 12.03
N THR A 79 -11.59 -6.68 12.84
CA THR A 79 -12.03 -7.39 14.04
C THR A 79 -11.56 -6.65 15.27
N ILE A 80 -12.49 -6.29 16.16
CA ILE A 80 -12.20 -5.68 17.45
C ILE A 80 -12.64 -6.63 18.55
N ARG A 81 -11.73 -6.92 19.45
CA ARG A 81 -12.00 -7.70 20.66
C ARG A 81 -11.85 -6.79 21.88
N LEU A 82 -12.95 -6.63 22.60
CA LEU A 82 -13.03 -5.93 23.88
C LEU A 82 -13.07 -6.95 25.01
N ALA A 83 -12.08 -6.91 25.91
CA ALA A 83 -12.03 -7.80 27.06
C ALA A 83 -12.14 -6.99 28.36
N ASN A 84 -12.94 -7.49 29.29
CA ASN A 84 -13.10 -6.90 30.62
C ASN A 84 -12.10 -7.55 31.59
N VAL A 85 -11.04 -6.82 31.91
CA VAL A 85 -9.98 -7.27 32.84
C VAL A 85 -10.31 -6.89 34.29
N SER A 86 -11.49 -6.31 34.55
CA SER A 86 -11.93 -5.95 35.89
C SER A 86 -12.70 -7.11 36.54
N ARG A 87 -12.84 -7.04 37.88
CA ARG A 87 -13.61 -8.01 38.66
C ARG A 87 -15.13 -7.78 38.60
N LEU A 88 -15.55 -6.64 38.05
CA LEU A 88 -16.96 -6.27 37.96
C LEU A 88 -17.46 -6.41 36.53
N ARG A 89 -18.72 -6.85 36.39
CA ARG A 89 -19.41 -6.83 35.10
C ARG A 89 -19.58 -5.38 34.63
N THR A 90 -19.36 -5.12 33.35
CA THR A 90 -19.66 -3.81 32.77
C THR A 90 -21.18 -3.64 32.59
N GLY A 91 -21.66 -2.41 32.59
CA GLY A 91 -22.99 -2.06 32.08
C GLY A 91 -23.05 -2.17 30.54
N LEU A 92 -24.11 -1.60 29.96
CA LEU A 92 -24.26 -1.46 28.52
C LEU A 92 -23.11 -0.64 27.95
N LEU A 93 -22.52 -1.13 26.87
CA LEU A 93 -21.39 -0.48 26.18
C LEU A 93 -21.84 0.01 24.83
N LEU A 94 -21.60 1.28 24.52
CA LEU A 94 -21.66 1.82 23.17
C LEU A 94 -20.25 2.00 22.66
N ALA A 95 -19.82 1.18 21.70
CA ALA A 95 -18.53 1.27 21.06
C ALA A 95 -18.65 2.02 19.73
N GLU A 96 -17.83 3.03 19.53
CA GLU A 96 -17.71 3.82 18.29
C GLU A 96 -16.26 3.84 17.85
N ASP A 97 -15.98 3.38 16.63
CA ASP A 97 -14.61 3.42 16.09
C ASP A 97 -14.41 4.63 15.19
N ALA A 98 -13.28 5.32 15.37
CA ALA A 98 -12.93 6.47 14.55
C ALA A 98 -12.36 5.96 13.21
N VAL A 99 -13.20 5.92 12.19
CA VAL A 99 -12.85 5.51 10.83
C VAL A 99 -12.78 6.77 9.96
N PRO A 100 -11.70 6.97 9.18
CA PRO A 100 -11.62 8.03 8.17
C PRO A 100 -12.78 7.93 7.17
N TYR A 101 -13.34 9.06 6.76
CA TYR A 101 -14.46 9.12 5.83
C TYR A 101 -14.22 8.34 4.52
N ALA A 102 -12.99 8.35 4.03
CA ALA A 102 -12.60 7.62 2.82
C ALA A 102 -12.75 6.09 2.92
N LEU A 103 -12.82 5.54 4.13
CA LEU A 103 -13.01 4.10 4.38
C LEU A 103 -14.47 3.72 4.67
N GLY A 104 -15.38 4.69 4.72
CA GLY A 104 -16.79 4.47 5.02
C GLY A 104 -17.30 5.24 6.23
N SER A 105 -18.49 4.88 6.72
CA SER A 105 -19.11 5.49 7.87
C SER A 105 -18.47 5.00 9.19
N ARG A 106 -18.58 5.81 10.24
CA ARG A 106 -18.14 5.42 11.59
C ARG A 106 -19.08 4.35 12.16
N PRO A 107 -18.59 3.13 12.40
CA PRO A 107 -19.42 2.06 12.92
C PRO A 107 -19.69 2.28 14.41
N ARG A 108 -20.94 1.99 14.81
CA ARG A 108 -21.40 2.04 16.20
C ARG A 108 -21.98 0.69 16.57
N PHE A 109 -21.54 0.17 17.70
CA PHE A 109 -22.00 -1.11 18.22
C PHE A 109 -22.52 -0.94 19.64
N VAL A 110 -23.70 -1.50 19.87
CA VAL A 110 -24.26 -1.62 21.22
C VAL A 110 -23.93 -3.03 21.71
N LEU A 111 -23.20 -3.11 22.80
CA LEU A 111 -22.78 -4.37 23.39
C LEU A 111 -23.39 -4.47 24.79
N ASP A 112 -24.04 -5.60 25.06
CA ASP A 112 -24.43 -5.91 26.44
C ASP A 112 -23.22 -6.01 27.37
N GLY A 113 -23.42 -5.86 28.64
CA GLY A 113 -22.37 -5.90 29.64
C GLY A 113 -21.48 -7.13 29.52
N ILE A 114 -20.17 -6.90 29.61
CA ILE A 114 -19.14 -7.95 29.58
C ILE A 114 -18.88 -8.39 31.01
N GLY A 115 -19.02 -9.70 31.28
CA GLY A 115 -18.70 -10.29 32.58
C GLY A 115 -17.23 -10.11 32.97
N SER A 116 -16.90 -10.35 34.24
CA SER A 116 -15.51 -10.35 34.72
C SER A 116 -14.69 -11.40 33.97
N GLY A 117 -13.52 -11.01 33.41
CA GLY A 117 -12.67 -11.88 32.58
C GLY A 117 -13.24 -12.25 31.22
N GLY A 118 -14.47 -11.81 30.89
CA GLY A 118 -15.12 -12.06 29.61
C GLY A 118 -14.62 -11.14 28.50
N ALA A 119 -14.87 -11.53 27.25
CA ALA A 119 -14.58 -10.72 26.08
C ALA A 119 -15.75 -10.76 25.10
N LYS A 120 -15.93 -9.68 24.34
CA LYS A 120 -16.82 -9.61 23.19
C LYS A 120 -16.05 -9.20 21.94
N GLU A 121 -16.41 -9.79 20.83
CA GLU A 121 -15.80 -9.52 19.53
C GLU A 121 -16.88 -9.01 18.58
N PHE A 122 -16.53 -8.02 17.79
CA PHE A 122 -17.37 -7.49 16.74
C PHE A 122 -16.53 -7.17 15.50
N ARG A 123 -17.15 -7.25 14.33
CA ARG A 123 -16.50 -7.17 13.05
C ARG A 123 -17.24 -6.21 12.16
N TYR A 124 -16.49 -5.55 11.30
CA TYR A 124 -17.05 -4.71 10.24
C TYR A 124 -16.06 -4.60 9.08
N GLN A 125 -16.58 -4.23 7.91
CA GLN A 125 -15.77 -4.07 6.72
C GLN A 125 -15.37 -2.61 6.52
N VAL A 126 -14.15 -2.41 6.03
CA VAL A 126 -13.60 -1.12 5.63
C VAL A 126 -12.94 -1.25 4.27
N GLY A 127 -13.11 -0.25 3.42
CA GLY A 127 -12.50 -0.24 2.09
C GLY A 127 -12.52 1.16 1.51
N SER A 128 -11.73 1.41 0.48
CA SER A 128 -11.69 2.68 -0.22
C SER A 128 -11.37 2.48 -1.68
N ASP A 129 -11.97 3.29 -2.53
CA ASP A 129 -11.61 3.40 -3.95
C ASP A 129 -10.36 4.27 -4.16
N THR A 130 -9.98 5.02 -3.14
CA THR A 130 -8.79 5.88 -3.17
C THR A 130 -7.64 5.21 -2.45
N ARG A 131 -6.50 5.08 -3.12
CA ARG A 131 -5.27 4.56 -2.50
C ARG A 131 -4.77 5.48 -1.38
N GLY A 132 -4.13 4.90 -0.38
CA GLY A 132 -3.59 5.66 0.74
C GLY A 132 -3.23 4.80 1.93
N LYS A 133 -2.59 5.40 2.93
CA LYS A 133 -2.42 4.83 4.27
C LYS A 133 -3.44 5.47 5.19
N TYR A 134 -4.36 4.67 5.70
CA TYR A 134 -5.46 5.12 6.55
C TYR A 134 -5.27 4.61 7.97
N THR A 135 -5.22 5.52 8.92
CA THR A 135 -5.18 5.18 10.34
C THR A 135 -6.59 5.06 10.87
N ILE A 136 -6.95 3.88 11.38
CA ILE A 136 -8.24 3.55 11.97
C ILE A 136 -8.10 3.55 13.49
N GLY A 137 -9.04 4.17 14.18
CA GLY A 137 -9.03 4.39 15.62
C GLY A 137 -8.76 5.86 15.97
N PRO A 138 -8.85 6.21 17.23
CA PRO A 138 -9.05 5.34 18.39
C PRO A 138 -10.49 4.82 18.55
N LEU A 139 -10.64 3.66 19.19
CA LEU A 139 -11.95 3.16 19.61
C LEU A 139 -12.42 3.94 20.83
N GLN A 140 -13.61 4.46 20.77
CA GLN A 140 -14.29 5.09 21.90
C GLN A 140 -15.37 4.17 22.44
N VAL A 141 -15.36 3.93 23.75
CA VAL A 141 -16.36 3.11 24.40
C VAL A 141 -17.04 3.95 25.48
N ARG A 142 -18.34 4.11 25.34
CA ARG A 142 -19.20 4.74 26.35
C ARG A 142 -19.85 3.65 27.16
N VAL A 143 -19.60 3.68 28.45
CA VAL A 143 -20.24 2.80 29.47
C VAL A 143 -21.34 3.57 30.15
N ALA A 144 -22.58 3.10 30.03
CA ALA A 144 -23.71 3.65 30.77
C ALA A 144 -23.97 2.83 32.04
N ASP A 145 -24.43 3.48 33.10
CA ASP A 145 -24.94 2.80 34.28
C ASP A 145 -26.30 2.14 33.99
N SER A 146 -26.75 1.26 34.90
CA SER A 146 -28.01 0.51 34.73
C SER A 146 -29.27 1.38 34.65
N PHE A 147 -29.21 2.58 35.18
CA PHE A 147 -30.33 3.54 35.18
C PHE A 147 -30.23 4.56 34.03
N GLY A 148 -29.10 4.58 33.31
CA GLY A 148 -28.84 5.54 32.25
C GLY A 148 -28.66 6.99 32.73
N LEU A 149 -28.37 7.19 34.02
CA LEU A 149 -28.17 8.51 34.62
C LEU A 149 -26.76 9.04 34.46
N VAL A 150 -25.80 8.13 34.36
CA VAL A 150 -24.35 8.42 34.20
C VAL A 150 -23.78 7.69 33.03
N SER A 151 -22.90 8.35 32.29
CA SER A 151 -22.12 7.71 31.21
C SER A 151 -20.66 8.13 31.28
N ILE A 152 -19.76 7.15 31.16
CA ILE A 152 -18.32 7.38 31.12
C ILE A 152 -17.79 6.97 29.74
N THR A 153 -17.15 7.92 29.07
CA THR A 153 -16.50 7.65 27.78
C THR A 153 -15.01 7.36 28.00
N ARG A 154 -14.52 6.29 27.40
CA ARG A 154 -13.12 5.93 27.37
C ARG A 154 -12.66 5.79 25.94
N ALA A 155 -11.53 6.40 25.61
CA ALA A 155 -10.86 6.23 24.34
C ALA A 155 -9.64 5.31 24.51
N PHE A 156 -9.48 4.36 23.60
CA PHE A 156 -8.31 3.51 23.53
C PHE A 156 -7.31 4.14 22.57
N THR A 157 -6.07 4.29 23.00
CA THR A 157 -5.00 4.88 22.18
C THR A 157 -4.54 3.99 21.01
N THR A 158 -4.96 2.73 21.02
CA THR A 158 -4.57 1.76 19.98
C THR A 158 -5.19 2.12 18.64
N THR A 159 -4.34 2.35 17.66
CA THR A 159 -4.71 2.57 16.26
C THR A 159 -4.13 1.46 15.39
N SER A 160 -4.67 1.27 14.21
CA SER A 160 -4.14 0.33 13.21
C SER A 160 -4.14 1.00 11.85
N THR A 161 -3.13 0.68 11.03
CA THR A 161 -3.00 1.25 9.70
C THR A 161 -3.46 0.25 8.65
N LEU A 162 -4.37 0.69 7.78
CA LEU A 162 -4.76 -0.01 6.57
C LEU A 162 -4.08 0.65 5.39
N THR A 163 -3.36 -0.13 4.58
CA THR A 163 -2.74 0.36 3.34
C THR A 163 -3.61 -0.04 2.17
N VAL A 164 -4.20 0.95 1.50
CA VAL A 164 -4.93 0.76 0.24
C VAL A 164 -3.95 1.03 -0.91
N THR A 165 -3.59 -0.04 -1.62
CA THR A 165 -2.64 0.01 -2.75
C THR A 165 -3.35 0.40 -4.03
N PRO A 166 -2.64 0.87 -5.06
CA PRO A 166 -3.22 1.06 -6.38
C PRO A 166 -3.86 -0.23 -6.92
N ARG A 167 -4.84 -0.10 -7.79
CA ARG A 167 -5.37 -1.23 -8.57
C ARG A 167 -4.27 -1.81 -9.44
N ILE A 168 -4.18 -3.13 -9.50
CA ILE A 168 -3.22 -3.86 -10.32
C ILE A 168 -3.96 -4.47 -11.50
N ILE A 169 -3.48 -4.18 -12.71
CA ILE A 169 -3.97 -4.80 -13.95
C ILE A 169 -3.01 -5.92 -14.30
N SER A 170 -3.54 -7.12 -14.54
CA SER A 170 -2.73 -8.26 -14.95
C SER A 170 -2.14 -8.01 -16.34
N LEU A 171 -0.81 -8.09 -16.43
CA LEU A 171 -0.07 -7.95 -17.69
C LEU A 171 0.27 -9.33 -18.19
N ALA A 172 0.06 -9.53 -19.51
CA ALA A 172 0.42 -10.79 -20.14
C ALA A 172 1.94 -10.98 -20.13
N ARG A 173 2.38 -12.20 -19.91
CA ARG A 173 3.77 -12.57 -20.17
C ARG A 173 4.06 -12.39 -21.65
N PRO A 174 5.15 -11.71 -22.02
CA PRO A 174 5.52 -11.65 -23.43
C PRO A 174 5.72 -13.08 -23.94
N PRO A 175 5.25 -13.42 -25.14
CA PRO A 175 5.59 -14.70 -25.75
C PRO A 175 7.11 -14.79 -25.80
N LEU A 176 7.66 -15.95 -25.46
CA LEU A 176 9.09 -16.25 -25.48
C LEU A 176 9.62 -16.27 -26.93
N ALA A 177 9.49 -15.19 -27.64
CA ALA A 177 9.98 -15.04 -29.01
C ALA A 177 11.19 -14.10 -29.01
N GLY A 178 12.36 -14.69 -29.09
CA GLY A 178 13.58 -14.06 -29.62
C GLY A 178 14.49 -13.37 -28.60
N ASN A 179 15.63 -13.94 -28.41
CA ASN A 179 17.03 -13.43 -28.22
C ASN A 179 17.34 -12.14 -27.44
N TRP A 180 16.41 -11.45 -26.83
CA TRP A 180 16.76 -10.33 -25.94
C TRP A 180 16.76 -10.71 -24.44
N LEU A 181 16.14 -11.84 -24.11
CA LEU A 181 16.44 -12.59 -22.89
C LEU A 181 17.70 -13.42 -23.20
N GLY A 182 18.85 -12.76 -23.25
CA GLY A 182 20.10 -13.49 -23.45
C GLY A 182 20.13 -14.72 -22.58
N ASP A 183 20.11 -15.90 -23.19
CA ASP A 183 20.36 -17.22 -22.59
C ASP A 183 19.59 -17.65 -21.34
N SER A 184 18.35 -17.14 -21.11
CA SER A 184 17.57 -17.54 -19.94
C SER A 184 16.91 -18.92 -20.02
N GLU A 185 17.06 -19.65 -21.10
CA GLU A 185 16.59 -21.05 -21.17
C GLU A 185 17.42 -21.99 -20.29
N HIS A 186 18.68 -21.65 -20.04
CA HIS A 186 19.54 -22.40 -19.11
C HIS A 186 19.22 -22.06 -17.63
N GLY A 187 18.71 -20.87 -17.33
CA GLY A 187 18.33 -20.47 -15.97
C GLY A 187 17.09 -21.15 -15.40
N ARG A 188 16.17 -21.63 -16.25
CA ARG A 188 14.93 -22.30 -15.78
C ARG A 188 15.13 -23.75 -15.33
N ARG A 189 16.16 -24.41 -15.79
CA ARG A 189 16.48 -25.79 -15.34
C ARG A 189 17.22 -25.84 -13.99
N SER A 190 17.78 -24.71 -13.53
CA SER A 190 18.53 -24.69 -12.27
C SER A 190 17.68 -24.32 -11.03
N ILE A 191 16.42 -23.86 -11.19
CA ILE A 191 15.55 -23.52 -10.06
C ILE A 191 14.97 -24.75 -9.37
N SER A 192 15.06 -25.95 -9.95
CA SER A 192 14.57 -27.20 -9.35
C SER A 192 15.63 -28.04 -8.61
N ALA A 193 16.87 -27.56 -8.55
CA ALA A 193 17.93 -28.22 -7.80
C ALA A 193 18.48 -27.27 -6.72
N SER A 194 17.79 -27.19 -5.61
CA SER A 194 18.30 -26.67 -4.35
C SER A 194 19.40 -27.59 -3.85
N GLY A 195 20.63 -27.23 -4.06
CA GLY A 195 21.81 -27.96 -3.54
C GLY A 195 23.07 -27.18 -3.85
N GLU A 196 23.83 -26.95 -2.79
CA GLU A 196 25.13 -26.29 -2.73
C GLU A 196 26.04 -26.53 -3.96
N ASP A 197 26.62 -25.43 -4.49
CA ASP A 197 27.89 -25.36 -5.25
C ASP A 197 28.20 -26.45 -6.30
N ASP A 198 27.32 -26.75 -7.25
CA ASP A 198 27.69 -27.51 -8.44
C ASP A 198 27.84 -26.59 -9.67
N VAL A 199 28.97 -25.89 -9.69
CA VAL A 199 29.47 -25.26 -10.94
C VAL A 199 29.90 -26.40 -11.85
N ALA A 200 29.08 -26.74 -12.87
CA ALA A 200 29.42 -27.78 -13.83
C ALA A 200 30.75 -27.43 -14.56
N PRO A 201 31.82 -28.17 -14.32
CA PRO A 201 33.09 -27.90 -14.97
C PRO A 201 33.00 -28.28 -16.44
N ARG A 202 33.51 -27.44 -17.36
CA ARG A 202 33.65 -27.74 -18.78
C ARG A 202 35.09 -28.13 -19.14
N VAL A 203 35.26 -28.86 -20.22
CA VAL A 203 36.60 -29.15 -20.74
C VAL A 203 37.32 -27.87 -21.18
N TYR A 204 38.61 -27.78 -20.84
CA TYR A 204 39.49 -26.66 -21.20
C TYR A 204 39.52 -26.46 -22.71
N GLN A 205 39.43 -25.22 -23.16
CA GLN A 205 39.62 -24.81 -24.52
C GLN A 205 40.85 -23.89 -24.62
N THR A 206 41.59 -23.99 -25.73
CA THR A 206 42.76 -23.13 -25.97
C THR A 206 42.37 -21.65 -25.88
N GLY A 207 42.95 -20.94 -24.90
CA GLY A 207 42.62 -19.56 -24.60
C GLY A 207 42.01 -19.32 -23.21
N ASP A 208 41.61 -20.39 -22.53
CA ASP A 208 41.11 -20.28 -21.14
C ASP A 208 42.28 -20.00 -20.16
N GLY A 209 42.04 -19.13 -19.19
CA GLY A 209 43.05 -18.83 -18.16
C GLY A 209 43.29 -20.02 -17.21
N LEU A 210 44.52 -20.48 -17.08
CA LEU A 210 44.90 -21.58 -16.19
C LEU A 210 44.56 -21.37 -14.72
N ARG A 211 44.33 -20.12 -14.29
CA ARG A 211 43.85 -19.78 -12.93
C ARG A 211 42.43 -20.28 -12.66
N ARG A 212 41.66 -20.64 -13.70
CA ARG A 212 40.26 -21.10 -13.57
C ARG A 212 40.13 -22.62 -13.64
N VAL A 213 41.23 -23.36 -13.61
CA VAL A 213 41.24 -24.83 -13.65
C VAL A 213 40.62 -25.37 -12.33
N HIS A 214 39.62 -26.25 -12.49
CA HIS A 214 38.99 -26.94 -11.35
C HIS A 214 39.73 -28.29 -11.12
N TRP A 215 40.77 -28.25 -10.32
CA TRP A 215 41.70 -29.38 -10.12
C TRP A 215 41.00 -30.65 -9.66
N ARG A 216 39.96 -30.55 -8.84
CA ARG A 216 39.19 -31.72 -8.34
C ARG A 216 38.48 -32.46 -9.47
N SER A 217 37.87 -31.74 -10.42
CA SER A 217 37.20 -32.31 -11.59
C SER A 217 38.24 -32.80 -12.61
N THR A 218 39.35 -32.07 -12.82
CA THR A 218 40.47 -32.49 -13.63
C THR A 218 41.01 -33.83 -13.18
N ALA A 219 41.22 -34.01 -11.85
CA ALA A 219 41.67 -35.28 -11.31
C ALA A 219 40.65 -36.41 -11.46
N ARG A 220 39.35 -36.12 -11.49
CA ARG A 220 38.28 -37.13 -11.63
C ARG A 220 38.05 -37.58 -13.08
N TYR A 221 38.14 -36.65 -13.99
CA TYR A 221 37.82 -36.89 -15.41
C TYR A 221 39.06 -37.12 -16.29
N GLY A 222 40.25 -36.85 -15.77
CA GLY A 222 41.52 -37.06 -16.49
C GLY A 222 41.81 -36.00 -17.57
N GLU A 223 40.94 -35.05 -17.79
CA GLU A 223 41.07 -33.95 -18.73
C GLU A 223 41.04 -32.62 -18.00
N LEU A 224 41.74 -31.61 -18.51
CA LEU A 224 41.75 -30.29 -17.94
C LEU A 224 40.36 -29.68 -17.91
N MET A 225 39.81 -29.47 -16.71
CA MET A 225 38.48 -28.94 -16.52
C MET A 225 38.55 -27.50 -15.99
N VAL A 226 37.81 -26.59 -16.61
CA VAL A 226 37.75 -25.18 -16.21
C VAL A 226 36.41 -24.87 -15.52
N ARG A 227 36.50 -24.13 -14.43
CA ARG A 227 35.30 -23.63 -13.75
C ARG A 227 34.59 -22.64 -14.67
N ARG A 228 33.37 -22.99 -15.08
CA ARG A 228 32.49 -22.05 -15.78
C ARG A 228 31.95 -21.06 -14.74
N GLU A 229 32.41 -19.84 -14.72
CA GLU A 229 31.72 -18.77 -14.03
C GLU A 229 30.42 -18.51 -14.80
N GLU A 230 29.35 -19.13 -14.40
CA GLU A 230 28.03 -18.63 -14.77
C GLU A 230 27.88 -17.28 -14.07
N GLN A 231 28.16 -16.19 -14.79
CA GLN A 231 27.67 -14.89 -14.36
C GLN A 231 26.14 -15.05 -14.29
N HIS A 232 25.62 -15.14 -13.09
CA HIS A 232 24.20 -14.98 -12.83
C HIS A 232 23.88 -13.54 -13.24
N TRP A 233 23.52 -13.36 -14.49
CA TRP A 233 22.92 -12.11 -14.95
C TRP A 233 21.64 -11.96 -14.18
N ARG A 234 21.71 -11.34 -13.00
CA ARG A 234 20.51 -10.87 -12.33
C ARG A 234 19.87 -9.94 -13.34
N ASN A 235 18.68 -10.28 -13.79
CA ASN A 235 17.88 -9.42 -14.66
C ASN A 235 17.56 -8.14 -13.87
N THR A 236 18.50 -7.21 -13.82
CA THR A 236 18.33 -5.94 -13.13
C THR A 236 17.42 -5.05 -13.96
N ALA A 237 16.49 -4.40 -13.31
CA ALA A 237 15.56 -3.51 -13.97
C ALA A 237 15.27 -2.27 -13.13
N SER A 238 15.01 -1.16 -13.81
CA SER A 238 14.61 0.11 -13.18
C SER A 238 13.22 0.49 -13.68
N LEU A 239 12.27 0.59 -12.76
CA LEU A 239 10.95 1.13 -13.04
C LEU A 239 10.97 2.62 -12.72
N PHE A 240 10.89 3.45 -13.76
CA PHE A 240 10.84 4.90 -13.64
C PHE A 240 9.38 5.37 -13.67
N LEU A 241 8.99 6.17 -12.68
CA LEU A 241 7.71 6.85 -12.64
C LEU A 241 7.93 8.36 -12.62
N ASP A 242 7.46 9.04 -13.66
CA ASP A 242 7.38 10.50 -13.70
C ASP A 242 6.32 10.96 -12.70
N THR A 243 6.69 11.74 -11.67
CA THR A 243 5.75 12.26 -10.69
C THR A 243 5.47 13.76 -10.85
N ARG A 244 6.03 14.40 -11.86
CA ARG A 244 5.87 15.83 -12.08
C ARG A 244 4.40 16.20 -12.32
N ARG A 245 3.87 17.12 -11.53
CA ARG A 245 2.48 17.57 -11.65
C ARG A 245 2.15 18.14 -13.01
N ALA A 246 3.10 18.88 -13.61
CA ALA A 246 2.92 19.49 -14.93
C ALA A 246 2.86 18.48 -16.08
N ALA A 247 3.31 17.24 -15.86
CA ALA A 247 3.31 16.18 -16.87
C ALA A 247 1.94 15.52 -17.05
N TYR A 248 1.01 15.74 -16.14
CA TYR A 248 -0.29 15.05 -16.14
C TYR A 248 -1.47 16.02 -16.12
N ALA A 249 -2.47 15.75 -16.95
CA ALA A 249 -3.74 16.44 -16.93
C ALA A 249 -4.82 15.56 -16.27
N GLY A 250 -5.57 16.12 -15.33
CA GLY A 250 -6.70 15.44 -14.69
C GLY A 250 -6.31 14.12 -14.01
N PRO A 251 -7.04 13.01 -14.29
CA PRO A 251 -6.84 11.72 -13.60
C PRO A 251 -5.66 10.90 -14.11
N LEU A 252 -4.88 11.39 -15.09
CA LEU A 252 -3.79 10.61 -15.72
C LEU A 252 -2.68 10.22 -14.73
N PHE A 253 -2.46 11.00 -13.67
CA PHE A 253 -1.51 10.61 -12.65
C PHE A 253 -1.92 9.32 -11.92
N GLU A 254 -3.22 9.13 -11.66
CA GLU A 254 -3.70 7.88 -11.08
C GLU A 254 -3.52 6.70 -12.05
N LEU A 255 -3.69 6.94 -13.35
CA LEU A 255 -3.37 5.95 -14.38
C LEU A 255 -1.87 5.62 -14.39
N ALA A 256 -0.99 6.61 -14.23
CA ALA A 256 0.46 6.39 -14.12
C ALA A 256 0.81 5.51 -12.93
N VAL A 257 0.18 5.75 -11.79
CA VAL A 257 0.38 4.94 -10.58
C VAL A 257 -0.13 3.51 -10.77
N ILE A 258 -1.29 3.32 -11.42
CA ILE A 258 -1.82 1.99 -11.77
C ILE A 258 -0.86 1.27 -12.73
N ALA A 259 -0.35 1.96 -13.74
CA ALA A 259 0.61 1.40 -14.70
C ALA A 259 1.91 0.98 -14.00
N ALA A 260 2.49 1.85 -13.18
CA ALA A 260 3.70 1.55 -12.41
C ALA A 260 3.49 0.38 -11.45
N ALA A 261 2.35 0.32 -10.74
CA ALA A 261 2.02 -0.80 -9.85
C ALA A 261 1.91 -2.12 -10.63
N SER A 262 1.20 -2.11 -11.78
CA SER A 262 0.98 -3.29 -12.59
C SER A 262 2.29 -3.83 -13.19
N ILE A 263 3.11 -2.94 -13.74
CA ILE A 263 4.42 -3.27 -14.31
C ILE A 263 5.38 -3.76 -13.23
N GLY A 264 5.48 -3.06 -12.11
CA GLY A 264 6.41 -3.44 -11.05
C GLY A 264 6.04 -4.77 -10.39
N VAL A 265 4.74 -5.06 -10.21
CA VAL A 265 4.28 -6.37 -9.72
C VAL A 265 4.56 -7.47 -10.75
N HIS A 266 4.38 -7.18 -12.04
CA HIS A 266 4.74 -8.10 -13.13
C HIS A 266 6.24 -8.40 -13.12
N MET A 267 7.11 -7.37 -13.05
CA MET A 267 8.56 -7.55 -12.97
C MET A 267 9.00 -8.36 -11.75
N ALA A 268 8.39 -8.10 -10.59
CA ALA A 268 8.65 -8.89 -9.38
C ALA A 268 8.25 -10.37 -9.56
N GLY A 269 7.14 -10.64 -10.25
CA GLY A 269 6.66 -11.99 -10.57
C GLY A 269 7.54 -12.74 -11.55
N GLU A 270 8.24 -12.03 -12.46
CA GLU A 270 9.19 -12.58 -13.42
C GLU A 270 10.62 -12.72 -12.85
N GLY A 271 10.83 -12.39 -11.57
CA GLY A 271 12.11 -12.57 -10.90
C GLY A 271 13.15 -11.50 -11.19
N TYR A 272 12.76 -10.33 -11.69
CA TYR A 272 13.68 -9.21 -11.85
C TYR A 272 14.16 -8.68 -10.49
N ASP A 273 15.45 -8.40 -10.38
CA ASP A 273 15.98 -7.55 -9.33
C ASP A 273 15.71 -6.09 -9.70
N ALA A 274 14.47 -5.67 -9.40
CA ALA A 274 13.95 -4.39 -9.82
C ALA A 274 14.07 -3.34 -8.71
N ARG A 275 14.15 -2.07 -9.11
CA ARG A 275 14.11 -0.91 -8.24
C ARG A 275 13.16 0.14 -8.80
N MET A 276 12.66 0.97 -7.92
CA MET A 276 11.80 2.09 -8.28
C MET A 276 12.60 3.38 -8.30
N VAL A 277 12.45 4.15 -9.38
CA VAL A 277 13.04 5.48 -9.56
C VAL A 277 11.94 6.46 -9.89
N THR A 278 12.02 7.65 -9.34
CA THR A 278 11.13 8.79 -9.67
C THR A 278 11.95 9.93 -10.23
N ASP A 279 11.32 11.01 -10.66
CA ASP A 279 11.98 12.25 -11.03
C ASP A 279 12.85 12.83 -9.88
N ALA A 280 12.52 12.54 -8.63
CA ALA A 280 13.30 12.92 -7.44
C ALA A 280 14.50 12.01 -7.15
N GLY A 281 14.65 10.89 -7.88
CA GLY A 281 15.71 9.90 -7.69
C GLY A 281 15.21 8.51 -7.32
N GLU A 282 16.13 7.66 -6.84
CA GLU A 282 15.83 6.29 -6.44
C GLU A 282 15.05 6.24 -5.13
N VAL A 283 14.01 5.41 -5.09
CA VAL A 283 13.22 5.15 -3.88
C VAL A 283 13.95 4.14 -3.01
N PRO A 284 14.27 4.47 -1.74
CA PRO A 284 14.94 3.56 -0.83
C PRO A 284 14.16 2.25 -0.63
N ARG A 285 14.83 1.11 -0.80
CA ARG A 285 14.21 -0.21 -0.69
C ARG A 285 13.98 -0.58 0.78
N GLN A 286 12.74 -0.94 1.12
CA GLN A 286 12.35 -1.42 2.44
C GLN A 286 11.69 -2.81 2.29
N GLY A 287 12.47 -3.87 2.50
CA GLY A 287 11.98 -5.23 2.30
C GLY A 287 12.04 -5.70 0.84
N THR A 288 11.00 -6.41 0.38
CA THR A 288 10.94 -6.84 -1.03
C THR A 288 10.67 -5.67 -1.96
N PHE A 289 11.07 -5.77 -3.23
CA PHE A 289 10.75 -4.74 -4.23
C PHE A 289 9.24 -4.51 -4.33
N ARG A 290 8.46 -5.59 -4.34
CA ARG A 290 6.98 -5.53 -4.42
C ARG A 290 6.37 -4.77 -3.25
N ASP A 291 6.83 -5.03 -2.03
CA ASP A 291 6.32 -4.35 -0.84
C ASP A 291 6.67 -2.86 -0.86
N THR A 292 7.94 -2.53 -1.16
CA THR A 292 8.40 -1.15 -1.27
C THR A 292 7.63 -0.38 -2.34
N LEU A 293 7.44 -0.99 -3.51
CA LEU A 293 6.68 -0.42 -4.62
C LEU A 293 5.25 -0.09 -4.21
N LEU A 294 4.52 -1.07 -3.68
CA LEU A 294 3.11 -0.90 -3.35
C LEU A 294 2.90 0.09 -2.19
N ASP A 295 3.77 0.06 -1.17
CA ASP A 295 3.70 1.00 -0.05
C ASP A 295 4.04 2.44 -0.48
N THR A 296 5.00 2.61 -1.40
CA THR A 296 5.34 3.91 -1.97
C THR A 296 4.22 4.43 -2.85
N LEU A 297 3.73 3.59 -3.78
CA LEU A 297 2.67 3.97 -4.69
C LEU A 297 1.33 4.22 -3.98
N ALA A 298 1.09 3.65 -2.80
CA ALA A 298 -0.09 3.96 -2.00
C ALA A 298 -0.13 5.43 -1.56
N VAL A 299 1.02 6.06 -1.31
CA VAL A 299 1.09 7.42 -0.75
C VAL A 299 1.67 8.45 -1.70
N ILE A 300 2.23 8.05 -2.84
CA ILE A 300 2.87 8.95 -3.81
C ILE A 300 1.87 9.97 -4.35
N ARG A 301 2.32 11.22 -4.45
CA ARG A 301 1.53 12.34 -4.96
C ARG A 301 2.30 13.05 -6.06
N PRO A 302 1.61 13.79 -6.95
CA PRO A 302 2.28 14.63 -7.94
C PRO A 302 3.23 15.62 -7.26
N ALA A 303 4.49 15.62 -7.68
CA ALA A 303 5.51 16.57 -7.20
C ALA A 303 5.24 17.96 -7.78
N ARG A 304 5.49 19.00 -6.97
CA ARG A 304 5.25 20.41 -7.40
C ARG A 304 6.33 20.90 -8.34
N ASP A 305 7.54 20.35 -8.19
CA ASP A 305 8.73 20.85 -8.87
C ASP A 305 9.45 19.72 -9.49
N SER A 306 9.90 19.89 -10.78
CA SER A 306 11.08 19.11 -11.09
C SER A 306 11.40 19.00 -12.57
N GLY A 307 12.67 19.15 -12.82
CA GLY A 307 13.32 18.49 -13.95
C GLY A 307 13.41 16.97 -13.71
N LEU A 308 13.72 16.24 -14.75
CA LEU A 308 13.96 14.80 -14.68
C LEU A 308 15.40 14.46 -14.20
N GLY A 309 16.23 15.45 -13.85
CA GLY A 309 17.68 15.30 -13.68
C GLY A 309 18.08 14.22 -12.68
N ALA A 310 17.58 14.29 -11.43
CA ALA A 310 17.94 13.34 -10.39
C ALA A 310 17.48 11.90 -10.73
N GLY A 311 16.31 11.76 -11.33
CA GLY A 311 15.80 10.47 -11.77
C GLY A 311 16.64 9.89 -12.91
N ILE A 312 17.03 10.72 -13.89
CA ILE A 312 17.89 10.29 -15.02
C ILE A 312 19.27 9.88 -14.51
N GLU A 313 19.86 10.62 -13.58
CA GLU A 313 21.12 10.26 -12.94
C GLU A 313 21.04 8.89 -12.25
N ALA A 314 19.99 8.67 -11.47
CA ALA A 314 19.74 7.37 -10.83
C ALA A 314 19.59 6.23 -11.86
N LEU A 315 18.91 6.47 -12.98
CA LEU A 315 18.78 5.49 -14.06
C LEU A 315 20.12 5.17 -14.72
N THR A 316 20.95 6.20 -15.00
CA THR A 316 22.24 6.02 -15.65
C THR A 316 23.27 5.29 -14.80
N THR A 317 23.23 5.46 -13.48
CA THR A 317 24.17 4.81 -12.56
C THR A 317 23.92 3.32 -12.44
N ALA A 318 22.70 2.89 -12.62
CA ALA A 318 22.26 1.54 -12.30
C ALA A 318 22.40 0.50 -13.40
N GLY A 319 22.31 0.88 -14.64
CA GLY A 319 22.24 -0.07 -15.75
C GLY A 319 20.99 -0.95 -15.73
N GLY A 320 20.97 -1.98 -16.60
CA GLY A 320 19.85 -2.91 -16.72
C GLY A 320 18.70 -2.41 -17.59
N GLN A 321 17.58 -3.15 -17.55
CA GLN A 321 16.35 -2.81 -18.28
C GLN A 321 15.69 -1.58 -17.68
N ILE A 322 15.36 -0.59 -18.50
CA ILE A 322 14.59 0.58 -18.04
C ILE A 322 13.15 0.46 -18.55
N VAL A 323 12.21 0.56 -17.64
CA VAL A 323 10.77 0.69 -17.95
C VAL A 323 10.28 2.02 -17.38
N ALA A 324 9.86 2.93 -18.25
CA ALA A 324 9.47 4.28 -17.88
C ALA A 324 7.96 4.50 -18.07
N VAL A 325 7.31 5.00 -17.05
CA VAL A 325 5.92 5.46 -17.07
C VAL A 325 5.94 6.98 -17.01
N LEU A 326 5.51 7.60 -18.09
CA LEU A 326 5.76 9.01 -18.39
C LEU A 326 4.46 9.74 -18.67
N GLY A 327 4.36 10.97 -18.18
CA GLY A 327 3.38 11.94 -18.65
C GLY A 327 3.88 12.70 -19.88
N LEU A 328 3.37 13.90 -20.08
CA LEU A 328 3.81 14.81 -21.16
C LEU A 328 5.27 15.23 -20.94
N LEU A 329 6.08 15.03 -21.97
CA LEU A 329 7.47 15.46 -22.06
C LEU A 329 7.61 16.59 -23.07
N ASN A 330 8.58 17.47 -22.87
CA ASN A 330 9.09 18.31 -23.95
C ASN A 330 10.27 17.62 -24.66
N ALA A 331 10.66 18.14 -25.83
CA ALA A 331 11.73 17.54 -26.65
C ALA A 331 13.09 17.48 -25.91
N GLY A 332 13.40 18.43 -25.05
CA GLY A 332 14.61 18.42 -24.21
C GLY A 332 14.60 17.28 -23.20
N GLN A 333 13.50 17.11 -22.51
CA GLN A 333 13.29 16.02 -21.54
C GLN A 333 13.32 14.64 -22.20
N ALA A 334 12.70 14.51 -23.38
CA ALA A 334 12.74 13.28 -24.16
C ALA A 334 14.19 12.90 -24.55
N ARG A 335 15.02 13.86 -24.98
CA ARG A 335 16.45 13.63 -25.28
C ARG A 335 17.25 13.26 -24.03
N GLN A 336 17.01 13.92 -22.90
CA GLN A 336 17.67 13.59 -21.64
C GLN A 336 17.35 12.16 -21.20
N LEU A 337 16.08 11.75 -21.26
CA LEU A 337 15.66 10.39 -20.92
C LEU A 337 16.23 9.38 -21.93
N ALA A 338 16.26 9.72 -23.21
CA ALA A 338 16.85 8.90 -24.25
C ALA A 338 18.33 8.56 -23.96
N ALA A 339 19.07 9.53 -23.46
CA ALA A 339 20.49 9.39 -23.08
C ALA A 339 20.71 8.56 -21.80
N ALA A 340 19.69 8.35 -20.99
CA ALA A 340 19.80 7.53 -19.76
C ALA A 340 20.01 6.04 -20.07
N ARG A 341 19.63 5.58 -21.27
CA ARG A 341 19.78 4.19 -21.66
C ARG A 341 21.26 3.86 -21.94
N ARG A 342 21.78 2.88 -21.22
CA ARG A 342 23.12 2.32 -21.43
C ARG A 342 22.99 0.83 -21.78
N GLY A 343 23.81 0.37 -22.73
CA GLY A 343 23.82 -1.03 -23.16
C GLY A 343 22.87 -1.32 -24.33
N THR A 344 22.70 -2.60 -24.63
CA THR A 344 21.96 -3.11 -25.82
C THR A 344 20.48 -3.32 -25.57
N ALA A 345 20.05 -3.50 -24.29
CA ALA A 345 18.65 -3.71 -23.97
C ALA A 345 17.79 -2.49 -24.34
N PRO A 346 16.65 -2.67 -25.03
CA PRO A 346 15.78 -1.56 -25.37
C PRO A 346 15.14 -0.95 -24.11
N GLY A 347 15.06 0.37 -24.03
CA GLY A 347 14.20 1.03 -23.02
C GLY A 347 12.73 0.82 -23.39
N LEU A 348 11.87 0.63 -22.40
CA LEU A 348 10.43 0.56 -22.60
C LEU A 348 9.79 1.83 -22.04
N ALA A 349 8.98 2.54 -22.81
CA ALA A 349 8.32 3.75 -22.39
C ALA A 349 6.80 3.70 -22.63
N LEU A 350 6.02 3.93 -21.58
CA LEU A 350 4.59 4.14 -21.67
C LEU A 350 4.31 5.64 -21.54
N LEU A 351 3.80 6.23 -22.61
CA LEU A 351 3.39 7.63 -22.61
C LEU A 351 1.89 7.72 -22.28
N LEU A 352 1.58 8.34 -21.16
CA LEU A 352 0.19 8.56 -20.71
C LEU A 352 -0.30 9.88 -21.28
N VAL A 353 -1.13 9.80 -22.29
CA VAL A 353 -1.60 10.96 -23.05
C VAL A 353 -3.12 10.95 -23.09
N PRO A 354 -3.81 12.08 -22.82
CA PRO A 354 -5.25 12.17 -22.99
C PRO A 354 -5.64 11.85 -24.45
N GLY A 355 -6.64 10.95 -24.65
CA GLY A 355 -7.02 10.47 -26.00
C GLY A 355 -7.39 11.56 -27.01
N GLU A 356 -7.93 12.71 -26.57
CA GLU A 356 -8.40 13.80 -27.44
C GLU A 356 -7.51 15.06 -27.42
N ARG A 357 -6.51 15.10 -26.54
CA ARG A 357 -5.64 16.27 -26.37
C ARG A 357 -4.17 15.89 -26.51
N ASP A 358 -3.81 15.29 -27.61
CA ASP A 358 -2.41 15.35 -28.05
C ASP A 358 -2.15 16.81 -28.47
N LEU A 359 -1.78 17.64 -27.50
CA LEU A 359 -1.48 19.03 -27.71
C LEU A 359 -0.42 19.14 -28.82
N ALA A 360 -0.87 19.41 -30.03
CA ALA A 360 -0.05 19.71 -31.21
C ALA A 360 0.99 18.64 -31.59
N GLY A 361 0.70 17.34 -31.46
CA GLY A 361 1.64 16.30 -31.86
C GLY A 361 2.87 16.17 -30.96
N GLN A 362 2.88 16.81 -29.80
CA GLN A 362 4.02 16.81 -28.89
C GLN A 362 4.37 15.40 -28.39
N SER A 363 3.38 14.58 -28.10
CA SER A 363 3.59 13.19 -27.69
C SER A 363 4.17 12.35 -28.82
N ALA A 364 3.75 12.64 -30.10
CA ALA A 364 4.29 12.00 -31.26
C ALA A 364 5.76 12.34 -31.49
N ALA A 365 6.12 13.63 -31.38
CA ALA A 365 7.51 14.08 -31.51
C ALA A 365 8.40 13.46 -30.40
N CYS A 366 7.93 13.41 -29.14
CA CYS A 366 8.66 12.78 -28.06
C CYS A 366 8.80 11.26 -28.27
N ALA A 367 7.76 10.58 -28.75
CA ALA A 367 7.83 9.16 -29.11
C ALA A 367 8.87 8.92 -30.21
N GLN A 368 8.96 9.76 -31.25
CA GLN A 368 9.98 9.66 -32.30
C GLN A 368 11.39 9.82 -31.74
N ILE A 369 11.64 10.80 -30.87
CA ILE A 369 12.95 11.01 -30.24
C ILE A 369 13.37 9.78 -29.44
N LEU A 370 12.48 9.23 -28.64
CA LEU A 370 12.75 8.04 -27.84
C LEU A 370 12.99 6.81 -28.74
N THR A 371 12.15 6.60 -29.74
CA THR A 371 12.28 5.48 -30.67
C THR A 371 13.59 5.55 -31.46
N GLY A 372 13.99 6.74 -31.93
CA GLY A 372 15.28 6.97 -32.58
C GLY A 372 16.50 6.66 -31.70
N ALA A 373 16.32 6.72 -30.36
CA ALA A 373 17.34 6.35 -29.39
C ALA A 373 17.24 4.88 -28.92
N GLY A 374 16.44 4.04 -29.59
CA GLY A 374 16.32 2.61 -29.30
C GLY A 374 15.36 2.27 -28.16
N TRP A 375 14.45 3.19 -27.83
CA TRP A 375 13.33 2.88 -26.93
C TRP A 375 12.16 2.32 -27.72
N ARG A 376 11.39 1.45 -27.07
CA ARG A 376 10.06 1.05 -27.55
C ARG A 376 9.03 1.87 -26.80
N VAL A 377 8.13 2.48 -27.53
CA VAL A 377 7.18 3.45 -26.99
C VAL A 377 5.76 3.02 -27.29
N ALA A 378 4.91 2.97 -26.27
CA ALA A 378 3.48 2.77 -26.43
C ALA A 378 2.72 3.92 -25.78
N ARG A 379 1.53 4.26 -26.33
CA ARG A 379 0.66 5.28 -25.82
C ARG A 379 -0.49 4.64 -25.06
N VAL A 380 -0.78 5.18 -23.89
CA VAL A 380 -1.82 4.68 -22.97
C VAL A 380 -2.76 5.81 -22.61
N PRO A 381 -3.91 5.93 -23.26
CA PRO A 381 -4.90 6.97 -22.96
C PRO A 381 -5.75 6.65 -21.74
N ASP A 382 -5.97 5.36 -21.44
CA ASP A 382 -6.80 4.87 -20.35
C ASP A 382 -6.32 3.52 -19.80
N ALA A 383 -6.95 3.06 -18.72
CA ALA A 383 -6.57 1.82 -18.04
C ALA A 383 -6.81 0.55 -18.89
N ALA A 384 -7.81 0.57 -19.77
CA ALA A 384 -8.13 -0.60 -20.62
C ALA A 384 -7.03 -0.83 -21.67
N ARG A 385 -6.39 0.24 -22.11
CA ARG A 385 -5.30 0.18 -23.11
C ARG A 385 -3.96 -0.28 -22.51
N LEU A 386 -3.81 -0.32 -21.18
CA LEU A 386 -2.53 -0.64 -20.53
C LEU A 386 -2.01 -2.04 -20.89
N ALA A 387 -2.84 -3.07 -20.81
CA ALA A 387 -2.44 -4.44 -21.10
C ALA A 387 -2.12 -4.64 -22.60
N PRO A 388 -2.92 -4.15 -23.56
CA PRO A 388 -2.55 -4.16 -24.98
C PRO A 388 -1.24 -3.40 -25.28
N ALA A 389 -1.06 -2.21 -24.73
CA ALA A 389 0.15 -1.40 -24.93
C ALA A 389 1.40 -2.11 -24.40
N TRP A 390 1.27 -2.82 -23.28
CA TRP A 390 2.35 -3.65 -22.76
C TRP A 390 2.75 -4.76 -23.72
N GLN A 391 1.78 -5.43 -24.33
CA GLN A 391 2.04 -6.46 -25.36
C GLN A 391 2.71 -5.88 -26.61
N GLU A 392 2.25 -4.73 -27.10
CA GLU A 392 2.84 -4.04 -28.25
C GLU A 392 4.32 -3.69 -28.02
N LEU A 393 4.69 -3.21 -26.83
CA LEU A 393 6.08 -2.94 -26.47
C LEU A 393 6.98 -4.18 -26.60
N HIS A 394 6.43 -5.37 -26.39
CA HIS A 394 7.18 -6.61 -26.48
C HIS A 394 7.19 -7.20 -27.91
N GLN A 395 6.08 -7.04 -28.66
CA GLN A 395 5.97 -7.56 -30.03
C GLN A 395 6.79 -6.76 -31.06
N ALA A 396 6.95 -5.47 -30.87
CA ALA A 396 7.76 -4.59 -31.74
C ALA A 396 9.23 -5.03 -31.89
N GLY A 397 9.68 -6.05 -31.18
CA GLY A 397 11.01 -6.65 -31.34
C GLY A 397 11.06 -7.91 -32.19
N ALA A 398 9.91 -8.52 -32.47
CA ALA A 398 9.84 -9.75 -33.25
C ALA A 398 9.82 -9.51 -34.79
N THR A 399 9.43 -8.29 -35.21
CA THR A 399 9.26 -7.93 -36.64
C THR A 399 10.47 -7.23 -37.27
N GLY A 400 11.56 -7.05 -36.55
CA GLY A 400 12.73 -6.26 -37.00
C GLY A 400 13.91 -7.05 -37.52
N ALA A 401 13.78 -8.31 -37.93
CA ALA A 401 14.82 -8.99 -38.75
C ALA A 401 14.54 -8.71 -40.21
N PRO A 402 15.40 -7.95 -40.93
CA PRO A 402 15.30 -7.91 -42.38
C PRO A 402 15.57 -9.34 -42.92
N ALA A 403 14.62 -9.87 -43.68
CA ALA A 403 14.85 -11.06 -44.49
C ALA A 403 16.08 -10.78 -45.34
N LEU A 404 17.20 -11.40 -45.00
CA LEU A 404 18.33 -11.52 -45.95
C LEU A 404 17.79 -12.28 -47.15
N ALA A 405 17.52 -11.52 -48.20
CA ALA A 405 17.21 -12.07 -49.51
C ALA A 405 18.37 -12.96 -49.92
N GLU A 406 18.08 -14.26 -50.10
CA GLU A 406 18.90 -15.16 -50.86
C GLU A 406 19.03 -14.62 -52.27
N ARG A 407 20.26 -14.34 -52.68
CA ARG A 407 20.73 -14.42 -54.06
C ARG A 407 22.12 -15.05 -54.08
#